data_1fe182dc134230403efec18e946cf78c
#
_entry.id   1fe182dc134230403efec18e946cf78c
#
_cell.length_a   1.000
_cell.length_b   1.000
_cell.length_c   1.000
_cell.angle_alpha   90.00
_cell.angle_beta   90.00
_cell.angle_gamma   90.00
#
_symmetry.space_group_name_H-M   'P 1'
#
loop_
_entity.id
_entity.type
_entity.pdbx_description
1 polymer ?
#
loop_
_entity_poly.entity_id
_entity_poly.type
_entity_poly.pdbx_seq_one_letter_code
_entity_poly.pdbx_strand_id
1 'polypeptide(L)'
;LTASGSSVNILTPNFFFGFKTTSFISSSGDNLEISSSDFHLDTDGSVDMKGVVRATSGEIGGFVLTANDIYGGNAAIDNANTTIVLGNLNGTSKIALGASADSITLDENKGFFADGGGNVLIGDATGRKISYDGTTVQISSSAFFLGDAGGAGAYISGSGDRIEISSS
;
A
#
# COMPACT_ATOMS: atom_id res chain seq x y z
N LEU A 1 20.22 -41.37 -10.30
CA LEU A 1 18.77 -41.31 -10.51
C LEU A 1 18.14 -42.59 -9.96
N THR A 2 17.25 -42.45 -9.02
CA THR A 2 16.53 -43.57 -8.41
C THR A 2 15.03 -43.34 -8.57
N ALA A 3 14.31 -44.33 -9.09
CA ALA A 3 12.85 -44.33 -9.13
C ALA A 3 12.34 -45.49 -8.27
N SER A 4 11.43 -45.20 -7.33
CA SER A 4 10.81 -46.20 -6.46
C SER A 4 9.36 -45.84 -6.22
N GLY A 5 8.46 -46.77 -6.51
CA GLY A 5 7.01 -46.52 -6.39
C GLY A 5 6.55 -45.40 -7.30
N SER A 6 5.94 -44.34 -6.70
CA SER A 6 5.42 -43.15 -7.38
C SER A 6 6.37 -41.95 -7.35
N SER A 7 7.64 -42.12 -6.98
CA SER A 7 8.60 -41.00 -6.88
C SER A 7 9.88 -41.24 -7.65
N VAL A 8 10.48 -40.18 -8.16
CA VAL A 8 11.82 -40.13 -8.72
C VAL A 8 12.67 -39.22 -7.84
N ASN A 9 13.73 -39.76 -7.25
CA ASN A 9 14.65 -39.02 -6.41
C ASN A 9 15.98 -38.79 -7.16
N ILE A 10 16.41 -37.55 -7.25
CA ILE A 10 17.70 -37.18 -7.81
C ILE A 10 18.53 -36.58 -6.68
N LEU A 11 19.50 -37.35 -6.21
CA LEU A 11 20.39 -36.99 -5.10
C LEU A 11 21.75 -36.60 -5.68
N THR A 12 21.91 -35.36 -6.04
CA THR A 12 23.15 -34.77 -6.54
C THR A 12 23.23 -33.30 -6.17
N PRO A 13 24.40 -32.77 -5.78
CA PRO A 13 24.56 -31.36 -5.50
C PRO A 13 24.39 -30.46 -6.74
N ASN A 14 24.57 -31.03 -7.92
CA ASN A 14 24.46 -30.32 -9.19
C ASN A 14 23.57 -31.11 -10.16
N PHE A 15 22.56 -30.43 -10.70
CA PHE A 15 21.75 -31.02 -11.78
C PHE A 15 21.35 -29.93 -12.78
N PHE A 16 20.96 -30.34 -13.97
CA PHE A 16 20.44 -29.50 -15.04
C PHE A 16 19.36 -30.22 -15.82
N PHE A 17 18.18 -29.59 -15.95
CA PHE A 17 17.07 -30.11 -16.76
C PHE A 17 16.57 -28.99 -17.68
N GLY A 18 16.64 -29.19 -18.97
CA GLY A 18 16.12 -28.28 -19.97
C GLY A 18 17.15 -27.84 -21.02
N PHE A 19 16.86 -26.69 -21.65
CA PHE A 19 17.73 -26.10 -22.67
C PHE A 19 18.45 -24.88 -22.07
N LYS A 20 19.76 -24.95 -22.01
CA LYS A 20 20.62 -23.98 -21.29
C LYS A 20 20.43 -22.50 -21.68
N THR A 21 19.91 -22.24 -22.88
CA THR A 21 19.76 -20.89 -23.42
C THR A 21 18.33 -20.38 -23.42
N THR A 22 17.33 -21.19 -23.05
CA THR A 22 15.92 -20.79 -23.17
C THR A 22 15.11 -21.06 -21.93
N SER A 23 15.08 -22.32 -21.47
CA SER A 23 14.29 -22.70 -20.29
C SER A 23 14.90 -23.91 -19.61
N PHE A 24 15.11 -23.81 -18.31
CA PHE A 24 15.73 -24.89 -17.53
C PHE A 24 15.41 -24.78 -16.03
N ILE A 25 15.69 -25.87 -15.33
CA ILE A 25 15.81 -25.93 -13.89
C ILE A 25 17.18 -26.49 -13.58
N SER A 26 17.98 -25.80 -12.78
CA SER A 26 19.31 -26.24 -12.42
C SER A 26 19.61 -26.03 -10.95
N SER A 27 20.55 -26.79 -10.44
CA SER A 27 21.13 -26.61 -9.11
C SER A 27 22.65 -26.64 -9.20
N SER A 28 23.30 -25.75 -8.45
CA SER A 28 24.74 -25.71 -8.28
C SER A 28 25.07 -25.33 -6.83
N GLY A 29 25.61 -26.27 -6.08
CA GLY A 29 25.77 -26.11 -4.64
C GLY A 29 24.42 -25.93 -3.94
N ASP A 30 24.29 -24.86 -3.15
CA ASP A 30 23.07 -24.56 -2.39
C ASP A 30 22.06 -23.70 -3.18
N ASN A 31 22.34 -23.38 -4.45
CA ASN A 31 21.52 -22.50 -5.27
C ASN A 31 20.61 -23.29 -6.23
N LEU A 32 19.38 -22.86 -6.36
CA LEU A 32 18.40 -23.31 -7.34
C LEU A 32 18.11 -22.18 -8.33
N GLU A 33 18.18 -22.48 -9.62
CA GLU A 33 17.79 -21.59 -10.70
C GLU A 33 16.65 -22.20 -11.51
N ILE A 34 15.62 -21.41 -11.81
CA ILE A 34 14.52 -21.75 -12.71
C ILE A 34 14.43 -20.65 -13.75
N SER A 35 14.60 -20.97 -15.00
CA SER A 35 14.57 -20.00 -16.09
C SER A 35 13.56 -20.37 -17.16
N SER A 36 12.79 -19.37 -17.58
CA SER A 36 11.92 -19.39 -18.75
C SER A 36 11.72 -17.97 -19.28
N SER A 37 10.99 -17.79 -20.39
CA SER A 37 10.71 -16.44 -20.95
C SER A 37 9.93 -15.52 -19.98
N ASP A 38 9.11 -16.10 -19.12
CA ASP A 38 8.13 -15.36 -18.31
C ASP A 38 8.28 -15.58 -16.80
N PHE A 39 9.18 -16.48 -16.40
CA PHE A 39 9.52 -16.73 -14.99
C PHE A 39 11.00 -17.06 -14.87
N HIS A 40 11.71 -16.31 -14.04
CA HIS A 40 13.11 -16.55 -13.74
C HIS A 40 13.32 -16.42 -12.22
N LEU A 41 13.80 -17.46 -11.59
CA LEU A 41 14.39 -17.48 -10.26
C LEU A 41 15.91 -17.57 -10.43
N ASP A 42 16.62 -16.53 -10.07
CA ASP A 42 18.09 -16.48 -10.16
C ASP A 42 18.74 -17.09 -8.92
N THR A 43 20.04 -17.40 -9.05
CA THR A 43 20.87 -17.99 -7.99
C THR A 43 21.09 -17.07 -6.79
N ASP A 44 20.87 -15.76 -6.92
CA ASP A 44 20.91 -14.78 -5.82
C ASP A 44 19.57 -14.67 -5.07
N GLY A 45 18.54 -15.42 -5.48
CA GLY A 45 17.20 -15.39 -4.90
C GLY A 45 16.27 -14.35 -5.53
N SER A 46 16.72 -13.63 -6.57
CA SER A 46 15.85 -12.72 -7.33
C SER A 46 14.83 -13.48 -8.15
N VAL A 47 13.60 -12.98 -8.23
CA VAL A 47 12.54 -13.55 -9.06
C VAL A 47 12.01 -12.50 -10.03
N ASP A 48 12.20 -12.77 -11.34
CA ASP A 48 11.58 -12.02 -12.41
C ASP A 48 10.38 -12.79 -12.97
N MET A 49 9.22 -12.16 -12.99
CA MET A 49 7.98 -12.77 -13.47
C MET A 49 7.20 -11.81 -14.37
N LYS A 50 6.86 -12.26 -15.57
CA LYS A 50 5.93 -11.58 -16.47
C LYS A 50 4.59 -12.30 -16.43
N GLY A 51 3.58 -11.68 -15.85
CA GLY A 51 2.27 -12.32 -15.74
C GLY A 51 1.51 -11.88 -14.49
N VAL A 52 0.52 -12.68 -14.13
CA VAL A 52 -0.34 -12.42 -12.97
C VAL A 52 0.10 -13.28 -11.79
N VAL A 53 0.43 -12.64 -10.68
CA VAL A 53 0.60 -13.32 -9.38
C VAL A 53 -0.75 -13.42 -8.71
N ARG A 54 -1.21 -14.62 -8.42
CA ARG A 54 -2.42 -14.86 -7.63
C ARG A 54 -2.02 -15.43 -6.28
N ALA A 55 -2.13 -14.59 -5.27
CA ALA A 55 -1.90 -14.97 -3.88
C ALA A 55 -3.13 -14.62 -3.04
N THR A 56 -3.48 -15.47 -2.08
CA THR A 56 -4.54 -15.19 -1.10
C THR A 56 -4.00 -14.39 0.09
N SER A 57 -2.69 -14.40 0.29
CA SER A 57 -1.97 -13.61 1.28
C SER A 57 -0.48 -13.61 0.98
N GLY A 58 0.26 -12.66 1.53
CA GLY A 58 1.70 -12.56 1.39
C GLY A 58 2.27 -11.29 2.01
N GLU A 59 3.59 -11.13 1.87
CA GLU A 59 4.31 -9.92 2.28
C GLU A 59 5.29 -9.53 1.17
N ILE A 60 5.30 -8.27 0.77
CA ILE A 60 6.22 -7.72 -0.22
C ILE A 60 6.79 -6.41 0.33
N GLY A 61 8.10 -6.37 0.59
CA GLY A 61 8.78 -5.15 1.03
C GLY A 61 8.21 -4.54 2.32
N GLY A 62 7.70 -5.37 3.23
CA GLY A 62 7.06 -4.92 4.47
C GLY A 62 5.58 -4.54 4.33
N PHE A 63 5.01 -4.64 3.13
CA PHE A 63 3.57 -4.58 2.94
C PHE A 63 2.98 -5.98 3.02
N VAL A 64 1.93 -6.13 3.81
CA VAL A 64 1.17 -7.36 3.93
C VAL A 64 0.02 -7.33 2.93
N LEU A 65 -0.15 -8.41 2.20
CA LEU A 65 -1.26 -8.63 1.29
C LEU A 65 -2.23 -9.62 1.92
N THR A 66 -3.50 -9.29 1.91
CA THR A 66 -4.59 -10.20 2.24
C THR A 66 -5.49 -10.42 1.03
N ALA A 67 -6.58 -11.15 1.20
CA ALA A 67 -7.55 -11.36 0.12
C ALA A 67 -8.16 -10.05 -0.41
N ASN A 68 -8.23 -9.00 0.42
CA ASN A 68 -8.93 -7.76 0.11
C ASN A 68 -8.07 -6.50 0.27
N ASP A 69 -6.89 -6.58 0.91
CA ASP A 69 -6.17 -5.41 1.37
C ASP A 69 -4.67 -5.50 1.15
N ILE A 70 -4.05 -4.34 0.98
CA ILE A 70 -2.61 -4.13 1.10
C ILE A 70 -2.41 -3.14 2.24
N TYR A 71 -1.63 -3.49 3.25
CA TYR A 71 -1.36 -2.60 4.38
C TYR A 71 0.09 -2.67 4.84
N GLY A 72 0.56 -1.57 5.43
CA GLY A 72 1.88 -1.46 6.03
C GLY A 72 1.78 -1.09 7.50
N GLY A 73 2.74 -1.53 8.29
CA GLY A 73 2.78 -1.35 9.74
C GLY A 73 2.98 -2.66 10.46
N ASN A 74 2.36 -2.86 11.60
CA ASN A 74 2.45 -4.13 12.33
C ASN A 74 1.58 -5.21 11.68
N ALA A 75 1.86 -6.48 11.99
CA ALA A 75 1.33 -7.69 11.35
C ALA A 75 -0.19 -7.93 11.43
N ALA A 76 -0.96 -7.03 12.05
CA ALA A 76 -2.42 -7.11 12.12
C ALA A 76 -3.06 -5.78 11.73
N ILE A 77 -4.11 -5.85 10.91
CA ILE A 77 -4.88 -4.66 10.45
C ILE A 77 -5.71 -4.01 11.57
N ASP A 78 -5.72 -4.54 12.75
CA ASP A 78 -6.66 -4.15 13.81
C ASP A 78 -6.03 -3.29 14.90
N ASN A 79 -4.85 -2.73 14.68
CA ASN A 79 -4.20 -2.06 15.79
C ASN A 79 -3.52 -0.74 15.43
N ALA A 80 -3.18 0.00 16.49
CA ALA A 80 -2.60 1.33 16.46
C ALA A 80 -1.30 1.49 15.64
N ASN A 81 -0.76 0.41 15.11
CA ASN A 81 0.50 0.42 14.35
C ASN A 81 0.31 0.29 12.84
N THR A 82 -0.91 0.10 12.33
CA THR A 82 -1.19 0.15 10.90
C THR A 82 -1.05 1.60 10.42
N THR A 83 -0.14 1.84 9.48
CA THR A 83 0.20 3.19 9.02
C THR A 83 -0.29 3.50 7.61
N ILE A 84 -0.60 2.48 6.82
CA ILE A 84 -1.16 2.58 5.48
C ILE A 84 -2.14 1.45 5.25
N VAL A 85 -3.27 1.76 4.61
CA VAL A 85 -4.27 0.79 4.16
C VAL A 85 -4.71 1.13 2.75
N LEU A 86 -4.69 0.15 1.86
CA LEU A 86 -5.33 0.16 0.55
C LEU A 86 -6.22 -1.07 0.50
N GLY A 87 -7.53 -0.92 0.60
CA GLY A 87 -8.34 -2.12 0.63
C GLY A 87 -9.82 -1.92 0.90
N ASN A 88 -10.50 -3.02 1.13
CA ASN A 88 -11.91 -3.06 1.42
C ASN A 88 -12.13 -3.55 2.87
N LEU A 89 -11.94 -2.65 3.82
CA LEU A 89 -12.18 -2.93 5.23
C LEU A 89 -13.68 -2.78 5.56
N ASN A 90 -14.25 -3.79 6.20
CA ASN A 90 -15.65 -3.77 6.65
C ASN A 90 -16.67 -3.43 5.55
N GLY A 91 -16.41 -3.87 4.32
CA GLY A 91 -17.30 -3.64 3.18
C GLY A 91 -17.18 -2.26 2.52
N THR A 92 -16.23 -1.42 2.97
CA THR A 92 -15.99 -0.10 2.39
C THR A 92 -14.57 -0.02 1.87
N SER A 93 -14.43 0.19 0.54
CA SER A 93 -13.12 0.41 -0.07
C SER A 93 -12.54 1.72 0.43
N LYS A 94 -11.28 1.70 0.88
CA LYS A 94 -10.63 2.91 1.38
C LYS A 94 -9.13 2.98 1.09
N ILE A 95 -8.65 4.20 1.08
CA ILE A 95 -7.23 4.57 1.17
C ILE A 95 -7.06 5.33 2.47
N ALA A 96 -6.17 4.91 3.35
CA ALA A 96 -5.89 5.62 4.59
C ALA A 96 -4.41 5.62 4.94
N LEU A 97 -3.92 6.75 5.47
CA LEU A 97 -2.55 7.00 5.88
C LEU A 97 -2.55 7.68 7.25
N GLY A 98 -1.84 7.14 8.21
CA GLY A 98 -1.71 7.71 9.55
C GLY A 98 -1.57 6.64 10.63
N ALA A 99 -1.39 7.04 11.87
CA ALA A 99 -1.46 6.12 12.99
C ALA A 99 -2.89 5.57 13.09
N SER A 100 -3.03 4.25 13.23
CA SER A 100 -4.32 3.56 13.20
C SER A 100 -5.08 3.79 11.89
N ALA A 101 -4.38 3.68 10.74
CA ALA A 101 -4.93 3.95 9.41
C ALA A 101 -6.18 3.09 9.08
N ASP A 102 -6.26 1.89 9.63
CA ASP A 102 -7.42 1.00 9.55
C ASP A 102 -8.69 1.61 10.14
N SER A 103 -8.56 2.39 11.22
CA SER A 103 -9.65 3.00 11.98
C SER A 103 -9.94 4.45 11.61
N ILE A 104 -9.22 5.07 10.65
CA ILE A 104 -9.49 6.44 10.23
C ILE A 104 -10.84 6.49 9.50
N THR A 105 -11.71 7.40 9.96
CA THR A 105 -13.00 7.73 9.38
C THR A 105 -13.19 9.24 9.38
N LEU A 106 -14.33 9.73 8.91
CA LEU A 106 -14.66 11.16 9.01
C LEU A 106 -14.77 11.66 10.46
N ASP A 107 -15.09 10.75 11.39
CA ASP A 107 -15.44 11.10 12.79
C ASP A 107 -14.38 10.64 13.79
N GLU A 108 -13.44 9.77 13.36
CA GLU A 108 -12.46 9.16 14.25
C GLU A 108 -11.04 9.22 13.67
N ASN A 109 -10.08 9.41 14.57
CA ASN A 109 -8.65 9.42 14.32
C ASN A 109 -8.18 10.57 13.42
N LYS A 110 -6.92 10.53 13.01
CA LYS A 110 -6.28 11.57 12.23
C LYS A 110 -5.33 11.02 11.19
N GLY A 111 -5.27 11.70 10.07
CA GLY A 111 -4.44 11.33 8.94
C GLY A 111 -5.07 11.74 7.63
N PHE A 112 -4.77 10.98 6.59
CA PHE A 112 -5.46 11.02 5.32
C PHE A 112 -6.42 9.84 5.22
N PHE A 113 -7.62 10.09 4.70
CA PHE A 113 -8.63 9.07 4.46
C PHE A 113 -9.44 9.44 3.22
N ALA A 114 -9.74 8.45 2.39
CA ALA A 114 -10.73 8.53 1.32
C ALA A 114 -11.40 7.17 1.14
N ASP A 115 -12.72 7.14 0.95
CA ASP A 115 -13.46 5.90 0.82
C ASP A 115 -14.37 5.82 -0.42
N GLY A 116 -14.90 4.64 -0.67
CA GLY A 116 -15.82 4.36 -1.78
C GLY A 116 -17.19 5.02 -1.63
N GLY A 117 -17.53 5.58 -0.49
CA GLY A 117 -18.72 6.42 -0.26
C GLY A 117 -18.54 7.87 -0.69
N GLY A 118 -17.33 8.22 -1.16
CA GLY A 118 -16.98 9.59 -1.56
C GLY A 118 -16.53 10.48 -0.42
N ASN A 119 -16.30 9.92 0.77
CA ASN A 119 -15.81 10.68 1.92
C ASN A 119 -14.30 10.92 1.82
N VAL A 120 -13.85 12.08 2.28
CA VAL A 120 -12.43 12.46 2.36
C VAL A 120 -12.15 13.15 3.68
N LEU A 121 -11.04 12.82 4.32
CA LEU A 121 -10.50 13.49 5.49
C LEU A 121 -9.01 13.76 5.32
N ILE A 122 -8.57 14.96 5.65
CA ILE A 122 -7.17 15.34 5.81
C ILE A 122 -7.06 16.06 7.15
N GLY A 123 -6.40 15.48 8.12
CA GLY A 123 -6.22 16.06 9.44
C GLY A 123 -6.79 15.22 10.57
N ASP A 124 -7.37 15.87 11.56
CA ASP A 124 -7.94 15.26 12.75
C ASP A 124 -9.47 15.29 12.67
N ALA A 125 -10.12 14.15 12.68
CA ALA A 125 -11.57 14.01 12.53
C ALA A 125 -12.35 14.87 13.54
N THR A 126 -11.85 14.99 14.76
CA THR A 126 -12.46 15.75 15.86
C THR A 126 -11.87 17.15 16.04
N GLY A 127 -10.86 17.50 15.24
CA GLY A 127 -10.09 18.74 15.38
C GLY A 127 -9.99 19.54 14.07
N ARG A 128 -8.74 19.93 13.76
CA ARG A 128 -8.44 20.68 12.54
C ARG A 128 -8.38 19.75 11.33
N LYS A 129 -9.21 20.04 10.33
CA LYS A 129 -9.37 19.15 9.17
C LYS A 129 -9.78 19.90 7.91
N ILE A 130 -9.54 19.23 6.80
CA ILE A 130 -10.26 19.41 5.54
C ILE A 130 -11.04 18.11 5.33
N SER A 131 -12.35 18.18 5.17
CA SER A 131 -13.16 17.00 4.94
C SER A 131 -14.24 17.22 3.89
N TYR A 132 -14.65 16.14 3.26
CA TYR A 132 -15.81 16.04 2.39
C TYR A 132 -16.61 14.79 2.78
N ASP A 133 -17.90 14.94 3.02
CA ASP A 133 -18.81 13.88 3.48
C ASP A 133 -19.77 13.39 2.38
N GLY A 134 -19.43 13.60 1.12
CA GLY A 134 -20.31 13.34 -0.02
C GLY A 134 -21.25 14.50 -0.36
N THR A 135 -21.36 15.50 0.52
CA THR A 135 -22.30 16.62 0.38
C THR A 135 -21.61 17.95 0.67
N THR A 136 -20.87 18.04 1.75
CA THR A 136 -20.31 19.29 2.29
C THR A 136 -18.79 19.23 2.35
N VAL A 137 -18.13 20.28 1.85
CA VAL A 137 -16.70 20.54 2.12
C VAL A 137 -16.57 21.33 3.38
N GLN A 138 -15.83 20.84 4.36
CA GLN A 138 -15.52 21.52 5.58
C GLN A 138 -14.01 21.79 5.70
N ILE A 139 -13.64 23.03 6.02
CA ILE A 139 -12.28 23.39 6.43
C ILE A 139 -12.38 23.93 7.86
N SER A 140 -11.81 23.20 8.80
CA SER A 140 -11.74 23.58 10.22
C SER A 140 -10.30 23.80 10.62
N SER A 141 -9.96 25.04 10.96
CA SER A 141 -8.61 25.41 11.36
C SER A 141 -8.68 26.65 12.27
N SER A 142 -7.67 26.81 13.14
CA SER A 142 -7.53 28.06 13.93
C SER A 142 -7.08 29.27 13.09
N ALA A 143 -6.50 28.98 11.91
CA ALA A 143 -6.13 29.96 10.90
C ALA A 143 -6.13 29.32 9.53
N PHE A 144 -6.57 30.01 8.50
CA PHE A 144 -6.46 29.56 7.12
C PHE A 144 -5.98 30.69 6.22
N PHE A 145 -5.40 30.34 5.09
CA PHE A 145 -4.98 31.26 4.06
C PHE A 145 -5.25 30.65 2.68
N LEU A 146 -5.94 31.39 1.84
CA LEU A 146 -6.22 31.02 0.45
C LEU A 146 -5.71 32.15 -0.44
N GLY A 147 -4.64 31.94 -1.19
CA GLY A 147 -4.05 32.96 -2.04
C GLY A 147 -2.55 32.76 -2.26
N ASP A 148 -1.86 33.82 -2.69
CA ASP A 148 -0.42 33.77 -2.85
C ASP A 148 0.29 33.81 -1.48
N ALA A 149 1.16 32.83 -1.23
CA ALA A 149 1.91 32.70 0.02
C ALA A 149 2.83 33.91 0.35
N GLY A 150 3.14 34.75 -0.63
CA GLY A 150 3.92 35.97 -0.45
C GLY A 150 3.12 37.17 0.13
N GLY A 151 1.80 37.03 0.26
CA GLY A 151 0.93 38.09 0.77
C GLY A 151 0.81 39.34 -0.10
N ALA A 152 1.34 39.33 -1.33
CA ALA A 152 1.37 40.43 -2.26
C ALA A 152 0.25 40.44 -3.30
N GLY A 153 -0.53 39.37 -3.34
CA GLY A 153 -1.63 39.15 -4.28
C GLY A 153 -3.00 39.14 -3.59
N ALA A 154 -4.04 38.72 -4.34
CA ALA A 154 -5.35 38.50 -3.79
C ALA A 154 -5.37 37.31 -2.85
N TYR A 155 -5.99 37.44 -1.68
CA TYR A 155 -6.13 36.35 -0.73
C TYR A 155 -7.41 36.46 0.13
N ILE A 156 -7.77 35.34 0.72
CA ILE A 156 -8.73 35.22 1.79
C ILE A 156 -8.02 34.54 2.96
N SER A 157 -8.02 35.16 4.12
CA SER A 157 -7.43 34.58 5.32
C SER A 157 -8.35 34.71 6.53
N GLY A 158 -8.16 33.79 7.49
CA GLY A 158 -8.86 33.85 8.76
C GLY A 158 -7.92 33.48 9.91
N SER A 159 -7.99 34.23 11.02
CA SER A 159 -7.24 33.96 12.23
C SER A 159 -7.97 34.53 13.43
N GLY A 160 -8.20 33.71 14.44
CA GLY A 160 -9.04 34.07 15.57
C GLY A 160 -10.48 34.44 15.12
N ASP A 161 -10.95 35.60 15.50
CA ASP A 161 -12.31 36.08 15.17
C ASP A 161 -12.36 36.94 13.89
N ARG A 162 -11.30 36.95 13.07
CA ARG A 162 -11.17 37.82 11.90
C ARG A 162 -11.13 37.06 10.61
N ILE A 163 -11.87 37.57 9.63
CA ILE A 163 -11.73 37.17 8.21
C ILE A 163 -11.23 38.41 7.46
N GLU A 164 -10.21 38.22 6.61
CA GLU A 164 -9.65 39.21 5.74
C GLU A 164 -9.78 38.75 4.28
N ILE A 165 -10.30 39.66 3.44
CA ILE A 165 -10.37 39.45 1.99
C ILE A 165 -9.60 40.61 1.37
N SER A 166 -8.53 40.30 0.62
CA SER A 166 -7.75 41.29 -0.10
C SER A 166 -7.79 41.02 -1.61
N SER A 167 -7.87 42.09 -2.36
CA SER A 167 -7.73 42.02 -3.82
C SER A 167 -6.61 42.98 -4.25
N SER A 168 -5.83 42.57 -5.22
CA SER A 168 -4.82 43.42 -5.87
C SER A 168 -5.46 44.38 -6.87
#